data_5dbfefb0ff40182ea9e93962641d10c7
#
_entry.id   5dbfefb0ff40182ea9e93962641d10c7
#
_cell.length_a   1.000
_cell.length_b   1.000
_cell.length_c   1.000
_cell.angle_alpha   90.00
_cell.angle_beta   90.00
_cell.angle_gamma   90.00
#
_symmetry.space_group_name_H-M   'P 1'
#
loop_
_entity.id
_entity.type
_entity.pdbx_description
1 polymer ?
#
loop_
_entity_poly.entity_id
_entity_poly.type
_entity_poly.pdbx_seq_one_letter_code
_entity_poly.pdbx_strand_id
1 'polypeptide(L)'
;MIKELQLRIAPEVAYEELRLLGLVSTQLKVDANSIKKVQILKRSIDARQRNVVINLLVKVYINEYPQNDLLVEPIEYQNVKDKQQVIVVGAGPAGLFAALRLIELGLRPIVLERGKDVDARRRDMARIARENIVDSDSNYCFGEGGAGAFSDGKLYTRSKKRGSVEKILSIFHQHGASQDILIDAHPHIGTDKLPNVIKNMRNTIVNCGGEVHFSTRVIDLMIKDGVVIGVKGQNGQEYNGAVILATGHSARDIYYLLEDRNITLEAKGLAVGVRLEHPQHLIDCIQYHSKNGRGKYLPAAEYSMLTRVDGRAVYSFCMCPGGFIIPAASGPNQLVVNGMSPSNRGTKWSNSGMVVEILPEDLPEYDKYGALKMMKFQEDIEAKFYEESKFTQNAPAQRMIDFVNGKDSTSLPTTSYAPGIHCSRIDKLLPKFVAKRLQQGFLDFGRKSKGFLTNEAVLIGDETRTSSPVRIPRDKDALMHISISGLFPCGEGAGYAGGIVSAAIDGERCADAIFNYLGNNNN
;
A
#
# COMPACT_ATOMS: atom_id res chain seq x y z
N MET A 1 39.00 14.01 6.53
CA MET A 1 39.12 12.79 5.69
C MET A 1 37.83 11.98 5.83
N ILE A 2 37.23 11.59 4.70
CA ILE A 2 35.97 10.84 4.68
C ILE A 2 36.26 9.40 4.22
N LYS A 3 35.63 8.41 4.90
CA LYS A 3 35.72 6.99 4.50
C LYS A 3 34.35 6.34 4.52
N GLU A 4 34.11 5.44 3.57
CA GLU A 4 32.91 4.57 3.59
C GLU A 4 33.31 3.17 4.04
N LEU A 5 32.47 2.57 4.89
CA LEU A 5 32.66 1.22 5.41
C LEU A 5 31.38 0.40 5.26
N GLN A 6 31.55 -0.86 4.89
CA GLN A 6 30.51 -1.88 4.98
C GLN A 6 30.74 -2.70 6.24
N LEU A 7 29.74 -2.76 7.11
CA LEU A 7 29.80 -3.45 8.39
C LEU A 7 28.75 -4.55 8.42
N ARG A 8 29.12 -5.70 8.98
CA ARG A 8 28.20 -6.81 9.29
C ARG A 8 28.36 -7.13 10.77
N ILE A 9 27.43 -6.66 11.58
CA ILE A 9 27.58 -6.56 13.04
C ILE A 9 26.35 -7.04 13.77
N ALA A 10 26.52 -7.33 15.08
CA ALA A 10 25.42 -7.71 15.94
C ALA A 10 24.44 -6.53 16.16
N PRO A 11 23.13 -6.81 16.40
CA PRO A 11 22.13 -5.76 16.59
C PRO A 11 22.48 -4.75 17.69
N GLU A 12 22.99 -5.20 18.83
CA GLU A 12 23.40 -4.33 19.95
C GLU A 12 24.53 -3.36 19.59
N VAL A 13 25.37 -3.71 18.63
CA VAL A 13 26.42 -2.80 18.15
C VAL A 13 25.86 -1.81 17.14
N ALA A 14 24.93 -2.25 16.29
CA ALA A 14 24.33 -1.42 15.24
C ALA A 14 23.43 -0.30 15.78
N TYR A 15 22.75 -0.54 16.91
CA TYR A 15 21.78 0.40 17.49
C TYR A 15 22.27 1.15 18.73
N GLU A 16 23.53 0.89 19.19
CA GLU A 16 24.16 1.67 20.26
C GLU A 16 25.32 2.51 19.70
N GLU A 17 25.14 3.82 19.65
CA GLU A 17 26.06 4.77 19.00
C GLU A 17 27.51 4.62 19.50
N LEU A 18 27.72 4.50 20.81
CA LEU A 18 29.06 4.35 21.40
C LEU A 18 29.73 3.04 20.98
N ARG A 19 28.98 1.95 20.86
CA ARG A 19 29.52 0.66 20.43
C ARG A 19 29.88 0.70 18.96
N LEU A 20 29.02 1.32 18.12
CA LEU A 20 29.31 1.50 16.70
C LEU A 20 30.55 2.37 16.50
N LEU A 21 30.66 3.48 17.24
CA LEU A 21 31.83 4.37 17.18
C LEU A 21 33.12 3.63 17.58
N GLY A 22 33.10 2.86 18.67
CA GLY A 22 34.26 2.06 19.12
C GLY A 22 34.68 1.01 18.08
N LEU A 23 33.72 0.32 17.45
CA LEU A 23 34.00 -0.62 16.37
C LEU A 23 34.63 0.07 15.16
N VAL A 24 34.07 1.19 14.72
CA VAL A 24 34.56 1.97 13.58
C VAL A 24 35.97 2.50 13.83
N SER A 25 36.22 3.03 15.04
CA SER A 25 37.55 3.48 15.49
C SER A 25 38.60 2.35 15.39
N THR A 26 38.25 1.17 15.91
CA THR A 26 39.13 -0.01 15.87
C THR A 26 39.41 -0.46 14.43
N GLN A 27 38.36 -0.52 13.59
CA GLN A 27 38.48 -1.00 12.21
C GLN A 27 39.30 -0.04 11.33
N LEU A 28 39.16 1.26 11.56
CA LEU A 28 39.93 2.30 10.83
C LEU A 28 41.31 2.55 11.44
N LYS A 29 41.59 2.03 12.63
CA LYS A 29 42.82 2.27 13.40
C LYS A 29 43.05 3.77 13.66
N VAL A 30 42.01 4.48 14.08
CA VAL A 30 42.04 5.91 14.41
C VAL A 30 41.49 6.12 15.83
N ASP A 31 41.91 7.22 16.48
CA ASP A 31 41.35 7.61 17.76
C ASP A 31 39.84 7.92 17.62
N ALA A 32 39.03 7.39 18.53
CA ALA A 32 37.59 7.63 18.54
C ALA A 32 37.24 9.13 18.60
N ASN A 33 38.04 9.94 19.30
CA ASN A 33 37.86 11.39 19.38
C ASN A 33 38.10 12.12 18.05
N SER A 34 38.86 11.49 17.12
CA SER A 34 39.07 12.02 15.77
C SER A 34 37.87 11.81 14.86
N ILE A 35 36.98 10.87 15.19
CA ILE A 35 35.74 10.61 14.43
C ILE A 35 34.70 11.64 14.87
N LYS A 36 34.34 12.54 13.95
CA LYS A 36 33.35 13.61 14.23
C LYS A 36 31.92 13.17 13.99
N LYS A 37 31.71 12.23 13.05
CA LYS A 37 30.39 11.67 12.75
C LYS A 37 30.51 10.31 12.06
N VAL A 38 29.62 9.39 12.42
CA VAL A 38 29.32 8.16 11.69
C VAL A 38 27.90 8.29 11.13
N GLN A 39 27.80 8.52 9.85
CA GLN A 39 26.52 8.66 9.14
C GLN A 39 26.12 7.32 8.53
N ILE A 40 24.97 6.79 8.93
CA ILE A 40 24.43 5.56 8.32
C ILE A 40 23.80 5.92 6.98
N LEU A 41 24.27 5.28 5.90
CA LEU A 41 23.74 5.46 4.55
C LEU A 41 22.75 4.36 4.16
N LYS A 42 22.98 3.12 4.64
CA LYS A 42 22.07 1.97 4.40
C LYS A 42 22.09 1.05 5.60
N ARG A 43 20.92 0.47 5.91
CA ARG A 43 20.72 -0.50 6.99
C ARG A 43 19.82 -1.64 6.52
N SER A 44 20.22 -2.89 6.78
CA SER A 44 19.37 -4.05 6.55
C SER A 44 19.59 -5.14 7.60
N ILE A 45 18.54 -5.88 7.90
CA ILE A 45 18.56 -7.01 8.84
C ILE A 45 18.78 -8.30 8.04
N ASP A 46 19.76 -9.10 8.42
CA ASP A 46 19.97 -10.43 7.88
C ASP A 46 19.69 -11.48 8.96
N ALA A 47 18.51 -12.09 8.90
CA ALA A 47 18.03 -13.13 9.81
C ALA A 47 17.99 -14.53 9.16
N ARG A 48 18.71 -14.74 8.05
CA ARG A 48 18.72 -16.04 7.34
C ARG A 48 19.47 -17.14 8.11
N GLN A 49 20.32 -16.75 9.05
CA GLN A 49 21.09 -17.65 9.89
C GLN A 49 20.65 -17.52 11.36
N ARG A 50 21.06 -18.47 12.19
CA ARG A 50 20.72 -18.48 13.62
C ARG A 50 21.07 -17.19 14.35
N ASN A 51 22.21 -16.59 14.04
CA ASN A 51 22.63 -15.30 14.59
C ASN A 51 22.20 -14.19 13.64
N VAL A 52 21.27 -13.37 14.08
CA VAL A 52 20.83 -12.18 13.33
C VAL A 52 21.94 -11.15 13.29
N VAL A 53 22.19 -10.60 12.13
CA VAL A 53 23.18 -9.51 11.94
C VAL A 53 22.55 -8.33 11.22
N ILE A 54 23.11 -7.16 11.47
CA ILE A 54 22.77 -5.90 10.77
C ILE A 54 23.87 -5.60 9.78
N ASN A 55 23.51 -5.42 8.52
CA ASN A 55 24.39 -4.90 7.50
C ASN A 55 24.23 -3.38 7.44
N LEU A 56 25.31 -2.64 7.62
CA LEU A 56 25.37 -1.19 7.51
C LEU A 56 26.31 -0.78 6.39
N LEU A 57 25.93 0.26 5.65
CA LEU A 57 26.86 1.10 4.91
C LEU A 57 26.95 2.42 5.67
N VAL A 58 28.16 2.79 6.12
CA VAL A 58 28.36 4.02 6.89
C VAL A 58 29.42 4.90 6.23
N LYS A 59 29.22 6.21 6.36
CA LYS A 59 30.17 7.26 5.98
C LYS A 59 30.74 7.86 7.25
N VAL A 60 32.08 7.83 7.37
CA VAL A 60 32.81 8.22 8.58
C VAL A 60 33.58 9.49 8.30
N TYR A 61 33.35 10.52 9.10
CA TYR A 61 34.02 11.82 9.04
C TYR A 61 35.12 11.89 10.10
N ILE A 62 36.37 11.98 9.68
CA ILE A 62 37.56 11.97 10.55
C ILE A 62 38.21 13.35 10.50
N ASN A 63 38.31 14.01 11.65
CA ASN A 63 38.85 15.38 11.83
C ASN A 63 38.09 16.46 11.04
N GLU A 64 36.93 16.17 10.55
CA GLU A 64 36.04 17.12 9.85
C GLU A 64 34.58 16.78 10.10
N TYR A 65 33.71 17.78 10.05
CA TYR A 65 32.26 17.61 10.08
C TYR A 65 31.70 17.58 8.65
N PRO A 66 30.55 16.94 8.40
CA PRO A 66 29.89 17.05 7.11
C PRO A 66 29.53 18.51 6.81
N GLN A 67 29.82 18.96 5.60
CA GLN A 67 29.44 20.31 5.15
C GLN A 67 27.92 20.47 5.04
N ASN A 68 27.23 19.40 4.67
CA ASN A 68 25.79 19.31 4.66
C ASN A 68 25.35 17.96 5.27
N ASP A 69 24.46 18.02 6.25
CA ASP A 69 23.94 16.84 6.97
C ASP A 69 22.75 16.19 6.26
N LEU A 70 22.27 16.82 5.17
CA LEU A 70 21.14 16.31 4.40
C LEU A 70 21.57 15.05 3.63
N LEU A 71 20.77 13.99 3.73
CA LEU A 71 20.92 12.79 2.90
C LEU A 71 20.45 13.03 1.47
N VAL A 72 19.53 13.98 1.29
CA VAL A 72 18.94 14.35 0.00
C VAL A 72 18.64 15.85 -0.02
N GLU A 73 18.80 16.48 -1.18
CA GLU A 73 18.43 17.88 -1.36
C GLU A 73 16.91 18.03 -1.48
N PRO A 74 16.30 19.06 -0.87
CA PRO A 74 14.88 19.34 -1.00
C PRO A 74 14.50 19.68 -2.44
N ILE A 75 13.32 19.24 -2.85
CA ILE A 75 12.73 19.61 -4.14
C ILE A 75 12.08 20.97 -3.98
N GLU A 76 12.37 21.89 -4.90
CA GLU A 76 11.75 23.19 -4.96
C GLU A 76 10.46 23.14 -5.80
N TYR A 77 9.39 23.72 -5.26
CA TYR A 77 8.10 23.82 -5.92
C TYR A 77 7.78 25.25 -6.28
N GLN A 78 7.45 25.49 -7.56
CA GLN A 78 7.15 26.83 -8.06
C GLN A 78 5.68 27.22 -7.87
N ASN A 79 5.37 28.53 -7.94
CA ASN A 79 3.98 28.99 -7.92
C ASN A 79 3.32 28.76 -9.30
N VAL A 80 2.19 28.05 -9.29
CA VAL A 80 1.46 27.65 -10.51
C VAL A 80 0.03 28.19 -10.59
N LYS A 81 -0.32 29.17 -9.74
CA LYS A 81 -1.70 29.71 -9.63
C LYS A 81 -2.31 30.10 -10.97
N ASP A 82 -1.53 30.76 -11.84
CA ASP A 82 -1.99 31.28 -13.12
C ASP A 82 -1.51 30.41 -14.32
N LYS A 83 -1.13 29.17 -14.06
CA LYS A 83 -0.64 28.23 -15.08
C LYS A 83 -1.77 27.36 -15.62
N GLN A 84 -1.49 26.68 -16.76
CA GLN A 84 -2.42 25.76 -17.39
C GLN A 84 -2.81 24.66 -16.40
N GLN A 85 -4.12 24.42 -16.24
CA GLN A 85 -4.63 23.43 -15.29
C GLN A 85 -4.67 22.02 -15.86
N VAL A 86 -4.48 21.05 -14.97
CA VAL A 86 -4.61 19.61 -15.20
C VAL A 86 -5.50 19.03 -14.10
N ILE A 87 -6.47 18.22 -14.48
CA ILE A 87 -7.37 17.57 -13.55
C ILE A 87 -6.76 16.26 -13.06
N VAL A 88 -6.69 16.09 -11.75
CA VAL A 88 -6.22 14.85 -11.09
C VAL A 88 -7.38 14.26 -10.30
N VAL A 89 -7.90 13.12 -10.72
CA VAL A 89 -9.02 12.44 -10.07
C VAL A 89 -8.50 11.42 -9.06
N GLY A 90 -8.66 11.74 -7.77
CA GLY A 90 -8.20 10.95 -6.63
C GLY A 90 -6.96 11.54 -5.95
N ALA A 91 -7.01 11.67 -4.61
CA ALA A 91 -5.93 12.15 -3.76
C ALA A 91 -5.17 11.00 -3.06
N GLY A 92 -5.09 9.82 -3.69
CA GLY A 92 -4.23 8.73 -3.27
C GLY A 92 -2.75 8.98 -3.63
N PRO A 93 -1.84 8.00 -3.37
CA PRO A 93 -0.42 8.17 -3.67
C PRO A 93 -0.15 8.58 -5.12
N ALA A 94 -0.82 7.96 -6.10
CA ALA A 94 -0.66 8.33 -7.50
C ALA A 94 -1.05 9.79 -7.78
N GLY A 95 -2.20 10.23 -7.28
CA GLY A 95 -2.70 11.59 -7.53
C GLY A 95 -1.88 12.66 -6.81
N LEU A 96 -1.49 12.43 -5.56
CA LEU A 96 -0.67 13.42 -4.81
C LEU A 96 0.71 13.61 -5.43
N PHE A 97 1.37 12.52 -5.85
CA PHE A 97 2.68 12.61 -6.52
C PHE A 97 2.56 13.16 -7.94
N ALA A 98 1.47 12.85 -8.67
CA ALA A 98 1.18 13.52 -9.93
C ALA A 98 1.00 15.03 -9.74
N ALA A 99 0.25 15.47 -8.73
CA ALA A 99 0.04 16.89 -8.44
C ALA A 99 1.34 17.61 -8.09
N LEU A 100 2.19 17.05 -7.24
CA LEU A 100 3.49 17.62 -6.92
C LEU A 100 4.39 17.71 -8.17
N ARG A 101 4.40 16.67 -8.99
CA ARG A 101 5.19 16.65 -10.23
C ARG A 101 4.68 17.67 -11.25
N LEU A 102 3.36 17.86 -11.38
CA LEU A 102 2.78 18.91 -12.22
C LEU A 102 3.27 20.30 -11.79
N ILE A 103 3.36 20.56 -10.48
CA ILE A 103 3.90 21.83 -9.96
C ILE A 103 5.37 21.99 -10.33
N GLU A 104 6.20 20.95 -10.21
CA GLU A 104 7.60 20.98 -10.69
C GLU A 104 7.67 21.36 -12.18
N LEU A 105 6.73 20.88 -12.99
CA LEU A 105 6.65 21.13 -14.44
C LEU A 105 5.99 22.46 -14.82
N GLY A 106 5.52 23.24 -13.84
CA GLY A 106 4.86 24.52 -14.11
C GLY A 106 3.40 24.42 -14.56
N LEU A 107 2.73 23.30 -14.22
CA LEU A 107 1.30 23.10 -14.47
C LEU A 107 0.52 23.15 -13.15
N ARG A 108 -0.72 23.63 -13.21
CA ARG A 108 -1.61 23.78 -12.05
C ARG A 108 -2.45 22.53 -11.84
N PRO A 109 -2.23 21.74 -10.80
CA PRO A 109 -3.07 20.59 -10.48
C PRO A 109 -4.39 21.02 -9.83
N ILE A 110 -5.51 20.48 -10.31
CA ILE A 110 -6.83 20.51 -9.66
C ILE A 110 -7.15 19.09 -9.22
N VAL A 111 -6.95 18.79 -7.93
CA VAL A 111 -7.15 17.45 -7.38
C VAL A 111 -8.58 17.31 -6.87
N LEU A 112 -9.29 16.30 -7.36
CA LEU A 112 -10.68 15.99 -6.97
C LEU A 112 -10.70 14.69 -6.18
N GLU A 113 -11.04 14.75 -4.90
CA GLU A 113 -11.13 13.59 -4.01
C GLU A 113 -12.58 13.40 -3.55
N ARG A 114 -13.09 12.17 -3.75
CA ARG A 114 -14.47 11.83 -3.37
C ARG A 114 -14.70 11.85 -1.86
N GLY A 115 -13.70 11.46 -1.08
CA GLY A 115 -13.79 11.39 0.36
C GLY A 115 -13.34 12.68 1.06
N LYS A 116 -13.24 12.58 2.38
CA LYS A 116 -12.87 13.69 3.24
C LYS A 116 -11.35 13.77 3.44
N ASP A 117 -10.89 14.88 4.02
CA ASP A 117 -9.51 15.01 4.48
C ASP A 117 -9.15 13.97 5.57
N VAL A 118 -7.86 13.77 5.85
CA VAL A 118 -7.39 12.71 6.77
C VAL A 118 -7.96 12.84 8.18
N ASP A 119 -8.27 14.04 8.66
CA ASP A 119 -8.76 14.26 10.02
C ASP A 119 -10.25 13.90 10.13
N ALA A 120 -11.07 14.35 9.17
CA ALA A 120 -12.49 14.02 9.10
C ALA A 120 -12.73 12.53 8.79
N ARG A 121 -11.93 11.95 7.88
CA ARG A 121 -11.98 10.54 7.50
C ARG A 121 -11.77 9.58 8.68
N ARG A 122 -10.97 9.93 9.68
CA ARG A 122 -10.79 9.12 10.90
C ARG A 122 -12.11 8.84 11.63
N ARG A 123 -13.03 9.80 11.61
CA ARG A 123 -14.36 9.64 12.24
C ARG A 123 -15.21 8.64 11.48
N ASP A 124 -15.18 8.68 10.16
CA ASP A 124 -15.92 7.74 9.31
C ASP A 124 -15.41 6.30 9.50
N MET A 125 -14.10 6.10 9.54
CA MET A 125 -13.49 4.79 9.82
C MET A 125 -13.85 4.26 11.20
N ALA A 126 -13.91 5.11 12.24
CA ALA A 126 -14.32 4.71 13.58
C ALA A 126 -15.78 4.23 13.62
N ARG A 127 -16.66 4.81 12.78
CA ARG A 127 -18.07 4.40 12.66
C ARG A 127 -18.22 3.00 12.04
N ILE A 128 -17.35 2.62 11.11
CA ILE A 128 -17.37 1.26 10.57
C ILE A 128 -17.19 0.23 11.68
N ALA A 129 -16.19 0.46 12.56
CA ALA A 129 -15.87 -0.47 13.63
C ALA A 129 -16.90 -0.48 14.78
N ARG A 130 -17.55 0.65 15.08
CA ARG A 130 -18.42 0.82 16.25
C ARG A 130 -19.91 0.68 15.92
N GLU A 131 -20.30 1.14 14.74
CA GLU A 131 -21.70 1.30 14.33
C GLU A 131 -22.06 0.43 13.13
N ASN A 132 -21.11 -0.28 12.52
CA ASN A 132 -21.26 -1.01 11.25
C ASN A 132 -21.72 -0.12 10.07
N ILE A 133 -21.43 1.19 10.12
CA ILE A 133 -21.82 2.15 9.08
C ILE A 133 -20.62 2.43 8.19
N VAL A 134 -20.75 2.07 6.91
CA VAL A 134 -19.76 2.35 5.86
C VAL A 134 -20.22 3.56 5.05
N ASP A 135 -19.46 4.66 5.11
CA ASP A 135 -19.63 5.79 4.19
C ASP A 135 -19.02 5.42 2.85
N SER A 136 -19.82 5.38 1.77
CA SER A 136 -19.38 4.95 0.44
C SER A 136 -18.37 5.90 -0.21
N ASP A 137 -18.24 7.12 0.28
CA ASP A 137 -17.31 8.12 -0.26
C ASP A 137 -16.12 8.39 0.68
N SER A 138 -16.21 8.02 1.99
CA SER A 138 -15.16 8.28 2.97
C SER A 138 -14.96 7.08 3.93
N ASN A 139 -13.91 6.29 3.70
CA ASN A 139 -13.66 5.03 4.41
C ASN A 139 -12.16 4.66 4.33
N TYR A 140 -11.77 3.39 4.56
CA TYR A 140 -10.38 2.95 4.45
C TYR A 140 -9.83 2.99 3.01
N CYS A 141 -10.67 3.00 1.98
CA CYS A 141 -10.25 3.04 0.57
C CYS A 141 -10.25 4.47 0.00
N PHE A 142 -11.21 5.29 0.42
CA PHE A 142 -11.48 6.62 -0.12
C PHE A 142 -11.25 7.73 0.91
N GLY A 143 -10.82 8.88 0.42
CA GLY A 143 -10.42 10.04 1.17
C GLY A 143 -8.93 10.35 0.98
N GLU A 144 -8.49 11.47 1.52
CA GLU A 144 -7.13 11.98 1.39
C GLU A 144 -6.07 10.91 1.70
N GLY A 145 -5.11 10.74 0.79
CA GLY A 145 -4.07 9.71 0.85
C GLY A 145 -4.51 8.30 0.42
N GLY A 146 -5.78 8.12 0.02
CA GLY A 146 -6.32 6.84 -0.46
C GLY A 146 -6.20 5.71 0.56
N ALA A 147 -6.16 4.46 0.09
CA ALA A 147 -5.98 3.28 0.94
C ALA A 147 -4.62 3.24 1.64
N GLY A 148 -3.62 3.97 1.12
CA GLY A 148 -2.28 4.06 1.69
C GLY A 148 -2.20 4.80 3.02
N ALA A 149 -3.03 5.85 3.23
CA ALA A 149 -2.96 6.75 4.38
C ALA A 149 -3.07 6.02 5.74
N PHE A 150 -3.92 5.01 5.80
CA PHE A 150 -4.20 4.23 7.00
C PHE A 150 -3.81 2.76 6.79
N SER A 151 -2.55 2.53 6.40
CA SER A 151 -1.94 1.22 6.18
C SER A 151 -0.66 1.09 7.04
N ASP A 152 0.12 0.01 6.88
CA ASP A 152 1.48 -0.07 7.44
C ASP A 152 2.41 1.00 6.82
N GLY A 153 2.03 1.56 5.67
CA GLY A 153 2.85 2.56 5.01
C GLY A 153 4.17 2.02 4.46
N LYS A 154 4.17 0.79 3.95
CA LYS A 154 5.35 0.18 3.31
C LYS A 154 5.76 0.94 2.07
N LEU A 155 7.05 1.27 2.02
CA LEU A 155 7.66 2.03 0.93
C LEU A 155 8.63 1.18 0.09
N TYR A 156 8.62 -0.14 0.29
CA TYR A 156 9.41 -1.05 -0.50
C TYR A 156 8.72 -1.42 -1.82
N THR A 157 9.45 -1.40 -2.92
CA THR A 157 9.00 -1.91 -4.22
C THR A 157 10.08 -2.72 -4.92
N ARG A 158 9.68 -3.78 -5.62
CA ARG A 158 10.58 -4.57 -6.47
C ARG A 158 10.80 -3.91 -7.84
N SER A 159 9.91 -3.01 -8.24
CA SER A 159 9.95 -2.33 -9.54
C SER A 159 10.80 -1.07 -9.47
N LYS A 160 12.11 -1.19 -9.79
CA LYS A 160 13.05 -0.06 -9.82
C LYS A 160 13.26 0.55 -11.22
N LYS A 161 12.71 -0.09 -12.27
CA LYS A 161 12.97 0.29 -13.67
C LYS A 161 12.07 1.43 -14.20
N ARG A 162 10.98 1.76 -13.47
CA ARG A 162 9.96 2.69 -13.98
C ARG A 162 10.14 4.14 -13.52
N GLY A 163 10.96 4.39 -12.51
CA GLY A 163 11.23 5.72 -11.97
C GLY A 163 12.07 5.63 -10.70
N SER A 164 12.44 6.79 -10.12
CA SER A 164 13.32 6.87 -8.96
C SER A 164 12.55 6.61 -7.66
N VAL A 165 12.82 5.47 -7.03
CA VAL A 165 12.34 5.18 -5.67
C VAL A 165 12.92 6.18 -4.67
N GLU A 166 14.20 6.57 -4.86
CA GLU A 166 14.91 7.52 -4.00
C GLU A 166 14.22 8.88 -3.98
N LYS A 167 13.78 9.39 -5.15
CA LYS A 167 13.00 10.65 -5.24
C LYS A 167 11.70 10.55 -4.46
N ILE A 168 10.95 9.45 -4.59
CA ILE A 168 9.69 9.26 -3.85
C ILE A 168 9.93 9.27 -2.33
N LEU A 169 10.96 8.56 -1.87
CA LEU A 169 11.33 8.56 -0.44
C LEU A 169 11.76 9.94 0.04
N SER A 170 12.52 10.70 -0.78
CA SER A 170 12.94 12.08 -0.49
C SER A 170 11.73 13.00 -0.33
N ILE A 171 10.73 12.88 -1.21
CA ILE A 171 9.48 13.67 -1.11
C ILE A 171 8.75 13.34 0.19
N PHE A 172 8.62 12.06 0.57
CA PHE A 172 8.02 11.71 1.86
C PHE A 172 8.80 12.28 3.03
N HIS A 173 10.14 12.20 2.99
CA HIS A 173 11.01 12.77 4.03
C HIS A 173 10.87 14.29 4.11
N GLN A 174 10.90 15.00 2.98
CA GLN A 174 10.69 16.46 2.91
C GLN A 174 9.35 16.89 3.52
N HIS A 175 8.33 16.03 3.46
CA HIS A 175 7.00 16.28 4.03
C HIS A 175 6.82 15.73 5.45
N GLY A 176 7.92 15.32 6.14
CA GLY A 176 7.93 14.99 7.56
C GLY A 176 7.99 13.50 7.90
N ALA A 177 8.26 12.62 6.95
CA ALA A 177 8.59 11.24 7.28
C ALA A 177 9.99 11.15 7.91
N SER A 178 10.21 10.13 8.77
CA SER A 178 11.51 9.90 9.40
C SER A 178 12.61 9.70 8.37
N GLN A 179 13.82 10.17 8.68
CA GLN A 179 15.02 9.93 7.88
C GLN A 179 15.34 8.44 7.69
N ASP A 180 14.87 7.57 8.59
CA ASP A 180 15.07 6.12 8.49
C ASP A 180 14.52 5.53 7.19
N ILE A 181 13.51 6.13 6.57
CA ILE A 181 12.97 5.66 5.30
C ILE A 181 13.98 5.76 4.14
N LEU A 182 14.96 6.65 4.25
CA LEU A 182 16.05 6.82 3.27
C LEU A 182 17.18 5.80 3.46
N ILE A 183 17.24 5.19 4.64
CA ILE A 183 18.34 4.34 5.11
C ILE A 183 17.94 2.86 5.09
N ASP A 184 16.73 2.54 5.53
CA ASP A 184 16.28 1.17 5.72
C ASP A 184 15.98 0.45 4.41
N ALA A 185 16.38 -0.82 4.31
CA ALA A 185 16.09 -1.65 3.15
C ALA A 185 14.60 -1.94 2.96
N HIS A 186 13.83 -2.00 4.07
CA HIS A 186 12.37 -2.19 4.07
C HIS A 186 11.71 -1.01 4.81
N PRO A 187 11.70 0.19 4.21
CA PRO A 187 11.19 1.38 4.87
C PRO A 187 9.67 1.34 5.01
N HIS A 188 9.17 1.93 6.12
CA HIS A 188 7.75 2.14 6.36
C HIS A 188 7.53 3.42 7.18
N ILE A 189 6.32 3.97 7.15
CA ILE A 189 5.98 5.19 7.91
C ILE A 189 5.07 4.87 9.09
N GLY A 190 4.06 4.03 8.88
CA GLY A 190 3.05 3.66 9.87
C GLY A 190 1.80 4.53 9.84
N THR A 191 0.67 3.91 10.22
CA THR A 191 -0.68 4.50 10.13
C THR A 191 -0.89 5.71 11.04
N ASP A 192 -0.06 5.88 12.07
CA ASP A 192 -0.09 7.00 13.01
C ASP A 192 0.62 8.27 12.47
N LYS A 193 1.63 8.11 11.61
CA LYS A 193 2.46 9.21 11.09
C LYS A 193 2.12 9.60 9.65
N LEU A 194 1.78 8.62 8.81
CA LEU A 194 1.54 8.85 7.39
C LEU A 194 0.45 9.90 7.09
N PRO A 195 -0.68 9.99 7.85
CA PRO A 195 -1.65 11.06 7.65
C PRO A 195 -1.10 12.48 7.74
N ASN A 196 -0.16 12.73 8.66
CA ASN A 196 0.47 14.05 8.78
C ASN A 196 1.40 14.36 7.60
N VAL A 197 2.12 13.36 7.10
CA VAL A 197 2.95 13.51 5.90
C VAL A 197 2.09 13.87 4.68
N ILE A 198 0.96 13.17 4.50
CA ILE A 198 -0.01 13.42 3.43
C ILE A 198 -0.59 14.84 3.53
N LYS A 199 -0.95 15.28 4.75
CA LYS A 199 -1.43 16.64 5.00
C LYS A 199 -0.40 17.70 4.61
N ASN A 200 0.88 17.45 4.90
CA ASN A 200 1.96 18.36 4.50
C ASN A 200 2.13 18.40 2.97
N MET A 201 2.00 17.25 2.27
CA MET A 201 2.00 17.21 0.79
C MET A 201 0.86 18.05 0.21
N ARG A 202 -0.38 17.90 0.73
CA ARG A 202 -1.52 18.74 0.35
C ARG A 202 -1.22 20.22 0.57
N ASN A 203 -0.67 20.60 1.73
CA ASN A 203 -0.35 21.98 2.03
C ASN A 203 0.65 22.54 1.02
N THR A 204 1.65 21.78 0.59
CA THR A 204 2.57 22.17 -0.49
C THR A 204 1.81 22.42 -1.79
N ILE A 205 0.91 21.52 -2.20
CA ILE A 205 0.11 21.66 -3.42
C ILE A 205 -0.69 22.98 -3.39
N VAL A 206 -1.39 23.23 -2.29
CA VAL A 206 -2.25 24.43 -2.13
C VAL A 206 -1.40 25.71 -2.05
N ASN A 207 -0.31 25.70 -1.29
CA ASN A 207 0.58 26.87 -1.14
C ASN A 207 1.25 27.27 -2.46
N CYS A 208 1.46 26.30 -3.36
CA CYS A 208 1.99 26.55 -4.70
C CYS A 208 0.92 26.97 -5.73
N GLY A 209 -0.34 27.15 -5.33
CA GLY A 209 -1.44 27.60 -6.19
C GLY A 209 -2.21 26.48 -6.90
N GLY A 210 -1.97 25.20 -6.56
CA GLY A 210 -2.86 24.09 -6.91
C GLY A 210 -4.11 24.07 -6.05
N GLU A 211 -5.06 23.21 -6.38
CA GLU A 211 -6.31 23.05 -5.64
C GLU A 211 -6.53 21.59 -5.22
N VAL A 212 -7.16 21.39 -4.06
CA VAL A 212 -7.59 20.08 -3.59
C VAL A 212 -9.03 20.18 -3.09
N HIS A 213 -9.94 19.52 -3.80
CA HIS A 213 -11.38 19.52 -3.50
C HIS A 213 -11.78 18.19 -2.89
N PHE A 214 -12.16 18.19 -1.63
CA PHE A 214 -12.71 17.03 -0.94
C PHE A 214 -14.21 16.90 -1.13
N SER A 215 -14.77 15.73 -0.82
CA SER A 215 -16.20 15.41 -1.01
C SER A 215 -16.68 15.72 -2.45
N THR A 216 -15.78 15.53 -3.41
CA THR A 216 -15.99 15.82 -4.82
C THR A 216 -15.80 14.56 -5.65
N ARG A 217 -16.85 13.72 -5.68
CA ARG A 217 -16.85 12.50 -6.49
C ARG A 217 -17.07 12.86 -7.96
N VAL A 218 -16.16 12.43 -8.83
CA VAL A 218 -16.34 12.49 -10.28
C VAL A 218 -17.34 11.43 -10.69
N ILE A 219 -18.35 11.83 -11.46
CA ILE A 219 -19.44 10.97 -11.91
C ILE A 219 -19.50 10.86 -13.44
N ASP A 220 -18.74 11.67 -14.18
CA ASP A 220 -18.71 11.59 -15.63
C ASP A 220 -17.41 12.18 -16.21
N LEU A 221 -17.05 11.71 -17.41
CA LEU A 221 -16.01 12.26 -18.27
C LEU A 221 -16.66 13.11 -19.37
N MET A 222 -16.21 14.34 -19.53
CA MET A 222 -16.64 15.23 -20.62
C MET A 222 -15.77 14.93 -21.84
N ILE A 223 -16.35 14.23 -22.82
CA ILE A 223 -15.65 13.79 -24.04
C ILE A 223 -16.26 14.49 -25.24
N LYS A 224 -15.41 15.08 -26.08
CA LYS A 224 -15.79 15.67 -27.36
C LYS A 224 -14.83 15.18 -28.44
N ASP A 225 -15.38 14.62 -29.51
CA ASP A 225 -14.61 14.13 -30.67
C ASP A 225 -13.45 13.18 -30.29
N GLY A 226 -13.67 12.28 -29.30
CA GLY A 226 -12.65 11.33 -28.82
C GLY A 226 -11.59 11.93 -27.90
N VAL A 227 -11.76 13.18 -27.48
CA VAL A 227 -10.85 13.88 -26.55
C VAL A 227 -11.55 14.18 -25.23
N VAL A 228 -10.95 13.81 -24.11
CA VAL A 228 -11.40 14.27 -22.79
C VAL A 228 -11.06 15.75 -22.63
N ILE A 229 -12.09 16.55 -22.39
CA ILE A 229 -11.99 18.00 -22.17
C ILE A 229 -12.19 18.37 -20.70
N GLY A 230 -12.53 17.40 -19.84
CA GLY A 230 -12.72 17.60 -18.41
C GLY A 230 -13.54 16.49 -17.76
N VAL A 231 -13.98 16.76 -16.54
CA VAL A 231 -14.81 15.84 -15.74
C VAL A 231 -15.97 16.59 -15.08
N LYS A 232 -17.04 15.84 -14.74
CA LYS A 232 -18.19 16.35 -14.00
C LYS A 232 -18.24 15.76 -12.60
N GLY A 233 -18.35 16.64 -11.60
CA GLY A 233 -18.54 16.25 -10.20
C GLY A 233 -20.01 15.95 -9.87
N GLN A 234 -20.25 15.20 -8.81
CA GLN A 234 -21.61 14.88 -8.32
C GLN A 234 -22.44 16.12 -7.93
N ASN A 235 -21.77 17.24 -7.61
CA ASN A 235 -22.41 18.53 -7.33
C ASN A 235 -22.83 19.28 -8.60
N GLY A 236 -22.65 18.69 -9.78
CA GLY A 236 -22.92 19.29 -11.07
C GLY A 236 -21.83 20.23 -11.58
N GLN A 237 -20.78 20.47 -10.82
CA GLN A 237 -19.65 21.31 -11.24
C GLN A 237 -18.81 20.61 -12.31
N GLU A 238 -18.40 21.35 -13.33
CA GLU A 238 -17.52 20.90 -14.39
C GLU A 238 -16.11 21.43 -14.17
N TYR A 239 -15.12 20.56 -14.37
CA TYR A 239 -13.70 20.87 -14.26
C TYR A 239 -13.04 20.58 -15.61
N ASN A 240 -12.59 21.63 -16.29
CA ASN A 240 -12.06 21.53 -17.64
C ASN A 240 -10.54 21.29 -17.64
N GLY A 241 -10.06 20.43 -18.54
CA GLY A 241 -8.64 20.12 -18.72
C GLY A 241 -8.40 18.66 -19.05
N ALA A 242 -7.16 18.32 -19.41
CA ALA A 242 -6.72 16.95 -19.55
C ALA A 242 -6.72 16.24 -18.17
N VAL A 243 -6.93 14.91 -18.15
CA VAL A 243 -7.29 14.19 -16.94
C VAL A 243 -6.30 13.07 -16.60
N ILE A 244 -5.72 13.11 -15.40
CA ILE A 244 -5.04 11.99 -14.77
C ILE A 244 -6.07 11.24 -13.90
N LEU A 245 -6.40 9.98 -14.27
CA LEU A 245 -7.39 9.17 -13.56
C LEU A 245 -6.69 8.26 -12.55
N ALA A 246 -6.59 8.70 -11.28
CA ALA A 246 -5.84 8.07 -10.20
C ALA A 246 -6.74 7.57 -9.04
N THR A 247 -7.88 6.98 -9.35
CA THR A 247 -9.00 6.69 -8.44
C THR A 247 -8.80 5.49 -7.50
N GLY A 248 -7.73 4.71 -7.67
CA GLY A 248 -7.52 3.45 -6.95
C GLY A 248 -8.47 2.33 -7.41
N HIS A 249 -8.19 1.10 -6.96
CA HIS A 249 -8.90 -0.08 -7.49
C HIS A 249 -10.23 -0.40 -6.77
N SER A 250 -10.58 0.34 -5.71
CA SER A 250 -11.87 0.18 -5.02
C SER A 250 -12.98 1.07 -5.59
N ALA A 251 -12.65 2.02 -6.49
CA ALA A 251 -13.60 2.90 -7.15
C ALA A 251 -14.33 2.16 -8.30
N ARG A 252 -15.17 1.19 -7.95
CA ARG A 252 -15.88 0.32 -8.89
C ARG A 252 -16.86 1.10 -9.78
N ASP A 253 -17.45 2.17 -9.26
CA ASP A 253 -18.29 3.11 -9.99
C ASP A 253 -17.57 3.70 -11.21
N ILE A 254 -16.26 3.94 -11.14
CA ILE A 254 -15.48 4.41 -12.27
C ILE A 254 -15.36 3.34 -13.36
N TYR A 255 -15.18 2.06 -13.01
CA TYR A 255 -15.14 0.99 -14.02
C TYR A 255 -16.50 0.81 -14.72
N TYR A 256 -17.62 0.91 -13.98
CA TYR A 256 -18.95 0.94 -14.57
C TYR A 256 -19.14 2.15 -15.48
N LEU A 257 -18.75 3.34 -15.04
CA LEU A 257 -18.80 4.56 -15.85
C LEU A 257 -18.04 4.39 -17.17
N LEU A 258 -16.84 3.83 -17.14
CA LEU A 258 -16.01 3.62 -18.32
C LEU A 258 -16.64 2.57 -19.27
N GLU A 259 -17.21 1.48 -18.72
CA GLU A 259 -17.93 0.46 -19.49
C GLU A 259 -19.18 1.05 -20.14
N ASP A 260 -20.02 1.78 -19.41
CA ASP A 260 -21.24 2.42 -19.90
C ASP A 260 -20.95 3.45 -21.01
N ARG A 261 -19.76 4.06 -20.98
CA ARG A 261 -19.27 4.98 -22.02
C ARG A 261 -18.56 4.27 -23.17
N ASN A 262 -18.54 2.93 -23.20
CA ASN A 262 -17.83 2.11 -24.18
C ASN A 262 -16.32 2.45 -24.26
N ILE A 263 -15.71 2.88 -23.14
CA ILE A 263 -14.27 3.10 -23.02
C ILE A 263 -13.62 1.76 -22.73
N THR A 264 -12.62 1.39 -23.52
CA THR A 264 -11.99 0.07 -23.49
C THR A 264 -11.43 -0.27 -22.11
N LEU A 265 -11.81 -1.44 -21.60
CA LEU A 265 -11.32 -2.04 -20.36
C LEU A 265 -10.85 -3.47 -20.62
N GLU A 266 -9.99 -3.99 -19.75
CA GLU A 266 -9.51 -5.37 -19.79
C GLU A 266 -9.69 -6.05 -18.43
N ALA A 267 -10.14 -7.30 -18.41
CA ALA A 267 -10.12 -8.11 -17.20
C ALA A 267 -8.68 -8.38 -16.77
N LYS A 268 -8.39 -8.20 -15.48
CA LYS A 268 -7.03 -8.37 -14.94
C LYS A 268 -7.03 -9.35 -13.78
N GLY A 269 -6.11 -10.32 -13.83
CA GLY A 269 -5.88 -11.28 -12.74
C GLY A 269 -5.60 -10.57 -11.41
N LEU A 270 -6.05 -11.21 -10.34
CA LEU A 270 -5.93 -10.74 -8.96
C LEU A 270 -5.60 -11.90 -8.02
N ALA A 271 -5.63 -11.68 -6.73
CA ALA A 271 -5.59 -12.75 -5.75
C ALA A 271 -6.66 -12.55 -4.68
N VAL A 272 -7.21 -13.65 -4.19
CA VAL A 272 -8.21 -13.64 -3.11
C VAL A 272 -7.88 -14.68 -2.06
N GLY A 273 -8.32 -14.42 -0.84
CA GLY A 273 -8.11 -15.33 0.27
C GLY A 273 -8.69 -14.80 1.57
N VAL A 274 -7.89 -14.86 2.61
CA VAL A 274 -8.26 -14.52 3.99
C VAL A 274 -7.21 -13.66 4.66
N ARG A 275 -7.55 -12.97 5.72
CA ARG A 275 -6.59 -12.34 6.62
C ARG A 275 -6.21 -13.31 7.73
N LEU A 276 -4.92 -13.62 7.83
CA LEU A 276 -4.35 -14.49 8.87
C LEU A 276 -3.73 -13.63 9.96
N GLU A 277 -4.09 -13.89 11.20
CA GLU A 277 -3.50 -13.23 12.39
C GLU A 277 -2.77 -14.24 13.27
N HIS A 278 -1.54 -13.89 13.67
CA HIS A 278 -0.71 -14.62 14.62
C HIS A 278 -0.33 -13.74 15.82
N PRO A 279 0.02 -14.33 16.98
CA PRO A 279 0.79 -13.62 17.99
C PRO A 279 2.12 -13.13 17.41
N GLN A 280 2.46 -11.84 17.55
CA GLN A 280 3.70 -11.29 17.01
C GLN A 280 4.94 -11.97 17.62
N HIS A 281 4.89 -12.28 18.90
CA HIS A 281 6.00 -12.98 19.58
C HIS A 281 6.34 -14.32 18.91
N LEU A 282 5.33 -15.09 18.48
CA LEU A 282 5.55 -16.35 17.75
C LEU A 282 6.30 -16.11 16.44
N ILE A 283 5.89 -15.09 15.69
CA ILE A 283 6.57 -14.71 14.43
C ILE A 283 7.99 -14.22 14.70
N ASP A 284 8.21 -13.44 15.76
CA ASP A 284 9.54 -13.00 16.18
C ASP A 284 10.44 -14.22 16.49
N CYS A 285 9.92 -15.21 17.22
CA CYS A 285 10.67 -16.44 17.52
C CYS A 285 11.04 -17.22 16.27
N ILE A 286 10.12 -17.34 15.32
CA ILE A 286 10.34 -18.06 14.06
C ILE A 286 11.38 -17.35 13.20
N GLN A 287 11.20 -16.06 12.97
CA GLN A 287 12.01 -15.30 12.02
C GLN A 287 13.41 -14.95 12.56
N TYR A 288 13.54 -14.73 13.87
CA TYR A 288 14.82 -14.42 14.51
C TYR A 288 15.51 -15.64 15.15
N HIS A 289 14.93 -16.84 14.98
CA HIS A 289 15.49 -18.08 15.51
C HIS A 289 15.77 -18.06 17.02
N SER A 290 14.98 -17.33 17.77
CA SER A 290 15.16 -17.07 19.19
C SER A 290 13.92 -17.43 19.99
N LYS A 291 14.08 -18.22 21.07
CA LYS A 291 12.98 -18.54 22.00
C LYS A 291 12.45 -17.30 22.75
N ASN A 292 13.24 -16.25 22.83
CA ASN A 292 12.91 -14.99 23.53
C ASN A 292 12.35 -13.92 22.59
N GLY A 293 12.06 -14.28 21.32
CA GLY A 293 11.59 -13.34 20.30
C GLY A 293 12.68 -12.36 19.87
N ARG A 294 12.26 -11.11 19.52
CA ARG A 294 13.10 -10.07 18.92
C ARG A 294 14.08 -9.36 19.86
N GLY A 295 13.90 -9.48 21.18
CA GLY A 295 14.71 -8.77 22.18
C GLY A 295 14.52 -7.24 22.10
N LYS A 296 15.57 -6.50 22.54
CA LYS A 296 15.53 -5.01 22.66
C LYS A 296 15.78 -4.28 21.33
N TYR A 297 16.60 -4.84 20.45
CA TYR A 297 17.18 -4.10 19.33
C TYR A 297 16.54 -4.40 17.97
N LEU A 298 15.83 -5.52 17.83
CA LEU A 298 15.21 -5.89 16.57
C LEU A 298 13.76 -5.38 16.49
N PRO A 299 13.30 -4.94 15.31
CA PRO A 299 11.90 -4.57 15.10
C PRO A 299 10.99 -5.81 15.15
N ALA A 300 9.68 -5.60 15.13
CA ALA A 300 8.72 -6.68 14.92
C ALA A 300 9.03 -7.42 13.62
N ALA A 301 9.16 -8.74 13.71
CA ALA A 301 9.56 -9.55 12.57
C ALA A 301 8.46 -9.60 11.50
N GLU A 302 8.88 -9.53 10.25
CA GLU A 302 8.02 -9.72 9.08
C GLU A 302 8.34 -11.04 8.39
N TYR A 303 7.39 -11.56 7.62
CA TYR A 303 7.60 -12.75 6.78
C TYR A 303 7.06 -12.54 5.37
N SER A 304 7.62 -13.30 4.44
CA SER A 304 7.12 -13.43 3.07
C SER A 304 7.07 -14.90 2.71
N MET A 305 5.86 -15.41 2.46
CA MET A 305 5.60 -16.81 2.15
C MET A 305 5.12 -16.93 0.71
N LEU A 306 5.60 -17.94 0.01
CA LEU A 306 5.18 -18.28 -1.36
C LEU A 306 5.30 -19.78 -1.59
N THR A 307 4.26 -20.37 -2.16
CA THR A 307 4.25 -21.71 -2.73
C THR A 307 3.40 -21.75 -4.00
N ARG A 308 3.41 -22.87 -4.71
CA ARG A 308 2.52 -23.11 -5.85
C ARG A 308 1.70 -24.36 -5.58
N VAL A 309 0.39 -24.24 -5.81
CA VAL A 309 -0.56 -25.34 -5.68
C VAL A 309 -1.43 -25.38 -6.93
N ASP A 310 -1.47 -26.51 -7.60
CA ASP A 310 -2.22 -26.71 -8.86
C ASP A 310 -1.96 -25.59 -9.89
N GLY A 311 -0.68 -25.23 -10.08
CA GLY A 311 -0.25 -24.22 -11.05
C GLY A 311 -0.46 -22.76 -10.65
N ARG A 312 -1.15 -22.46 -9.54
CA ARG A 312 -1.40 -21.10 -9.05
C ARG A 312 -0.53 -20.77 -7.85
N ALA A 313 -0.11 -19.50 -7.73
CA ALA A 313 0.62 -19.03 -6.57
C ALA A 313 -0.30 -18.91 -5.35
N VAL A 314 0.22 -19.35 -4.19
CA VAL A 314 -0.37 -19.11 -2.85
C VAL A 314 0.69 -18.36 -2.06
N TYR A 315 0.34 -17.17 -1.54
CA TYR A 315 1.35 -16.30 -0.94
C TYR A 315 0.82 -15.38 0.14
N SER A 316 1.75 -14.89 0.97
CA SER A 316 1.46 -13.82 1.93
C SER A 316 1.43 -12.47 1.22
N PHE A 317 0.36 -11.70 1.47
CA PHE A 317 0.14 -10.39 0.89
C PHE A 317 0.04 -9.34 2.00
N CYS A 318 0.71 -8.21 1.83
CA CYS A 318 0.63 -7.07 2.74
C CYS A 318 0.73 -7.47 4.22
N MET A 319 1.78 -8.21 4.60
CA MET A 319 2.04 -8.60 6.00
C MET A 319 2.30 -7.35 6.85
N CYS A 320 1.59 -7.22 7.96
CA CYS A 320 1.62 -6.09 8.90
C CYS A 320 2.17 -6.58 10.26
N PRO A 321 3.49 -6.47 10.50
CA PRO A 321 4.08 -6.86 11.77
C PRO A 321 3.69 -5.88 12.88
N GLY A 322 3.46 -6.39 14.09
CA GLY A 322 3.05 -5.57 15.22
C GLY A 322 1.85 -4.68 14.90
N GLY A 323 0.91 -5.20 14.13
CA GLY A 323 -0.22 -4.47 13.57
C GLY A 323 -1.58 -4.98 14.03
N PHE A 324 -2.63 -4.60 13.33
CA PHE A 324 -4.00 -5.03 13.60
C PHE A 324 -4.81 -5.11 12.31
N ILE A 325 -5.87 -5.92 12.36
CA ILE A 325 -6.81 -6.11 11.26
C ILE A 325 -7.90 -5.04 11.33
N ILE A 326 -8.32 -4.55 10.17
CA ILE A 326 -9.32 -3.49 10.03
C ILE A 326 -10.45 -3.90 9.08
N PRO A 327 -11.68 -3.37 9.28
CA PRO A 327 -12.74 -3.50 8.30
C PRO A 327 -12.47 -2.56 7.12
N ALA A 328 -12.35 -3.12 5.92
CA ALA A 328 -11.96 -2.38 4.71
C ALA A 328 -13.06 -2.32 3.64
N ALA A 329 -14.31 -2.53 4.02
CA ALA A 329 -15.46 -2.33 3.14
C ALA A 329 -15.49 -0.88 2.62
N SER A 330 -15.78 -0.70 1.32
CA SER A 330 -15.85 0.61 0.67
C SER A 330 -17.27 1.01 0.25
N GLY A 331 -18.25 0.17 0.54
CA GLY A 331 -19.65 0.41 0.24
C GLY A 331 -20.56 -0.49 1.07
N PRO A 332 -21.87 -0.33 0.94
CA PRO A 332 -22.86 -1.18 1.61
C PRO A 332 -22.78 -2.62 1.08
N ASN A 333 -23.28 -3.55 1.87
CA ASN A 333 -23.38 -4.97 1.51
C ASN A 333 -22.03 -5.64 1.19
N GLN A 334 -20.97 -5.20 1.86
CA GLN A 334 -19.63 -5.74 1.72
C GLN A 334 -19.04 -6.01 3.09
N LEU A 335 -18.36 -7.14 3.21
CA LEU A 335 -17.39 -7.38 4.27
C LEU A 335 -16.05 -7.60 3.60
N VAL A 336 -15.07 -6.81 3.96
CA VAL A 336 -13.68 -6.92 3.49
C VAL A 336 -12.79 -6.58 4.65
N VAL A 337 -11.73 -7.35 4.85
CA VAL A 337 -10.72 -7.07 5.87
C VAL A 337 -9.38 -6.74 5.25
N ASN A 338 -8.61 -5.93 5.95
CA ASN A 338 -7.24 -5.59 5.59
C ASN A 338 -6.43 -5.41 6.88
N GLY A 339 -5.17 -5.00 6.79
CA GLY A 339 -4.32 -4.78 7.95
C GLY A 339 -3.57 -3.46 7.89
N MET A 340 -3.19 -2.98 9.06
CA MET A 340 -2.30 -1.83 9.21
C MET A 340 -1.40 -1.99 10.42
N SER A 341 -0.30 -1.22 10.47
CA SER A 341 0.61 -1.17 11.62
C SER A 341 0.93 0.27 12.00
N PRO A 342 1.07 0.55 13.30
CA PRO A 342 1.66 1.82 13.74
C PRO A 342 3.16 1.88 13.41
N SER A 343 3.74 3.07 13.44
CA SER A 343 5.14 3.29 13.11
C SER A 343 6.12 2.48 13.98
N ASN A 344 5.75 2.24 15.24
CA ASN A 344 6.55 1.43 16.17
C ASN A 344 6.31 -0.08 16.06
N ARG A 345 5.31 -0.53 15.27
CA ARG A 345 4.94 -1.95 15.11
C ARG A 345 4.85 -2.69 16.46
N GLY A 346 4.21 -2.02 17.45
CA GLY A 346 4.26 -2.39 18.86
C GLY A 346 3.09 -3.22 19.38
N THR A 347 2.13 -3.64 18.55
CA THR A 347 1.04 -4.47 19.03
C THR A 347 1.49 -5.92 19.26
N LYS A 348 0.69 -6.69 19.98
CA LYS A 348 0.98 -8.10 20.25
C LYS A 348 0.61 -9.05 19.10
N TRP A 349 0.06 -8.53 18.00
CA TRP A 349 -0.36 -9.31 16.85
C TRP A 349 0.46 -8.96 15.60
N SER A 350 0.53 -9.91 14.70
CA SER A 350 0.95 -9.74 13.31
C SER A 350 -0.11 -10.29 12.40
N ASN A 351 -0.34 -9.66 11.25
CA ASN A 351 -1.34 -10.16 10.32
C ASN A 351 -0.87 -10.06 8.87
N SER A 352 -1.45 -10.89 8.01
CA SER A 352 -1.14 -10.92 6.58
C SER A 352 -2.34 -11.42 5.78
N GLY A 353 -2.60 -10.85 4.62
CA GLY A 353 -3.41 -11.53 3.63
C GLY A 353 -2.72 -12.85 3.22
N MET A 354 -3.46 -13.93 3.17
CA MET A 354 -3.03 -15.22 2.64
C MET A 354 -3.92 -15.52 1.45
N VAL A 355 -3.34 -15.43 0.26
CA VAL A 355 -4.14 -15.31 -0.96
C VAL A 355 -3.68 -16.28 -2.05
N VAL A 356 -4.61 -16.61 -2.93
CA VAL A 356 -4.43 -17.45 -4.11
C VAL A 356 -4.54 -16.60 -5.35
N GLU A 357 -3.59 -16.73 -6.27
CA GLU A 357 -3.64 -16.13 -7.59
C GLU A 357 -4.83 -16.66 -8.40
N ILE A 358 -5.60 -15.74 -8.97
CA ILE A 358 -6.76 -16.01 -9.83
C ILE A 358 -6.55 -15.27 -11.14
N LEU A 359 -6.62 -16.00 -12.24
CA LEU A 359 -6.53 -15.45 -13.58
C LEU A 359 -7.92 -15.43 -14.25
N PRO A 360 -8.15 -14.58 -15.27
CA PRO A 360 -9.44 -14.52 -15.95
C PRO A 360 -9.94 -15.86 -16.48
N GLU A 361 -9.05 -16.72 -16.95
CA GLU A 361 -9.38 -18.07 -17.44
C GLU A 361 -9.83 -19.05 -16.34
N ASP A 362 -9.61 -18.75 -15.06
CA ASP A 362 -10.09 -19.57 -13.95
C ASP A 362 -11.58 -19.40 -13.65
N LEU A 363 -12.25 -18.41 -14.28
CA LEU A 363 -13.62 -17.97 -13.99
C LEU A 363 -14.50 -17.93 -15.27
N PRO A 364 -14.69 -19.05 -15.99
CA PRO A 364 -15.51 -19.07 -17.21
C PRO A 364 -16.97 -18.71 -16.94
N GLU A 365 -17.51 -18.98 -15.74
CA GLU A 365 -18.89 -18.65 -15.36
C GLU A 365 -19.14 -17.13 -15.25
N TYR A 366 -18.08 -16.33 -15.20
CA TYR A 366 -18.14 -14.86 -15.18
C TYR A 366 -17.89 -14.23 -16.57
N ASP A 367 -17.70 -15.00 -17.63
CA ASP A 367 -17.40 -14.49 -18.99
C ASP A 367 -18.48 -13.52 -19.51
N LYS A 368 -19.73 -13.71 -19.10
CA LYS A 368 -20.85 -12.81 -19.41
C LYS A 368 -20.66 -11.36 -18.96
N TYR A 369 -19.74 -11.09 -18.02
CA TYR A 369 -19.43 -9.75 -17.53
C TYR A 369 -18.24 -9.09 -18.24
N GLY A 370 -17.71 -9.70 -19.31
CA GLY A 370 -16.64 -9.12 -20.13
C GLY A 370 -15.43 -8.66 -19.31
N ALA A 371 -15.03 -7.41 -19.48
CA ALA A 371 -13.89 -6.83 -18.77
C ALA A 371 -14.08 -6.72 -17.25
N LEU A 372 -15.32 -6.69 -16.77
CA LEU A 372 -15.65 -6.58 -15.33
C LEU A 372 -15.74 -7.94 -14.62
N LYS A 373 -15.50 -9.07 -15.30
CA LYS A 373 -15.66 -10.41 -14.73
C LYS A 373 -14.93 -10.62 -13.41
N MET A 374 -13.69 -10.15 -13.29
CA MET A 374 -12.89 -10.31 -12.07
C MET A 374 -13.43 -9.44 -10.93
N MET A 375 -13.96 -8.27 -11.24
CA MET A 375 -14.60 -7.38 -10.25
C MET A 375 -15.91 -8.00 -9.74
N LYS A 376 -16.72 -8.60 -10.61
CA LYS A 376 -17.95 -9.32 -10.22
C LYS A 376 -17.65 -10.49 -9.29
N PHE A 377 -16.60 -11.24 -9.59
CA PHE A 377 -16.14 -12.31 -8.72
C PHE A 377 -15.76 -11.82 -7.31
N GLN A 378 -15.07 -10.66 -7.20
CA GLN A 378 -14.81 -10.05 -5.89
C GLN A 378 -16.11 -9.65 -5.18
N GLU A 379 -17.04 -9.00 -5.89
CA GLU A 379 -18.31 -8.56 -5.32
C GLU A 379 -19.11 -9.71 -4.73
N ASP A 380 -19.17 -10.85 -5.44
CA ASP A 380 -19.90 -12.04 -4.98
C ASP A 380 -19.28 -12.65 -3.70
N ILE A 381 -17.94 -12.67 -3.59
CA ILE A 381 -17.27 -13.13 -2.37
C ILE A 381 -17.57 -12.17 -1.20
N GLU A 382 -17.36 -10.87 -1.41
CA GLU A 382 -17.58 -9.85 -0.38
C GLU A 382 -19.04 -9.84 0.13
N ALA A 383 -20.02 -10.01 -0.76
CA ALA A 383 -21.43 -10.11 -0.42
C ALA A 383 -21.71 -11.38 0.41
N LYS A 384 -21.17 -12.54 -0.01
CA LYS A 384 -21.34 -13.81 0.70
C LYS A 384 -20.78 -13.76 2.14
N PHE A 385 -19.63 -13.14 2.33
CA PHE A 385 -19.05 -12.95 3.65
C PHE A 385 -19.87 -11.96 4.50
N TYR A 386 -20.44 -10.93 3.87
CA TYR A 386 -21.34 -9.98 4.54
C TYR A 386 -22.67 -10.64 4.98
N GLU A 387 -23.24 -11.52 4.16
CA GLU A 387 -24.43 -12.31 4.54
C GLU A 387 -24.12 -13.23 5.72
N GLU A 388 -22.99 -13.94 5.71
CA GLU A 388 -22.55 -14.80 6.82
C GLU A 388 -22.32 -13.99 8.11
N SER A 389 -21.90 -12.74 7.99
CA SER A 389 -21.74 -11.81 9.13
C SER A 389 -23.10 -11.29 9.67
N LYS A 390 -24.23 -11.75 9.13
CA LYS A 390 -25.57 -11.24 9.41
C LYS A 390 -25.71 -9.75 9.16
N PHE A 391 -25.13 -9.31 8.03
CA PHE A 391 -25.16 -7.93 7.55
C PHE A 391 -24.51 -6.92 8.51
N THR A 392 -23.43 -7.34 9.17
CA THR A 392 -22.59 -6.50 10.04
C THR A 392 -21.15 -6.54 9.59
N GLN A 393 -20.26 -5.82 10.28
CA GLN A 393 -18.82 -5.94 10.11
C GLN A 393 -18.18 -6.94 11.11
N ASN A 394 -18.98 -7.71 11.87
CA ASN A 394 -18.48 -8.80 12.70
C ASN A 394 -18.06 -9.97 11.80
N ALA A 395 -16.75 -10.20 11.66
CA ALA A 395 -16.23 -11.07 10.61
C ALA A 395 -16.31 -12.56 10.93
N PRO A 396 -16.70 -13.41 9.96
CA PRO A 396 -16.52 -14.85 10.05
C PRO A 396 -15.05 -15.20 10.30
N ALA A 397 -14.78 -16.16 11.19
CA ALA A 397 -13.44 -16.56 11.54
C ALA A 397 -13.32 -18.06 11.79
N GLN A 398 -12.12 -18.60 11.54
CA GLN A 398 -11.81 -20.02 11.75
C GLN A 398 -10.35 -20.17 12.22
N ARG A 399 -10.08 -21.08 13.18
CA ARG A 399 -8.71 -21.38 13.55
C ARG A 399 -7.94 -21.95 12.36
N MET A 400 -6.68 -21.60 12.23
CA MET A 400 -5.84 -22.01 11.10
C MET A 400 -5.78 -23.54 10.91
N ILE A 401 -5.59 -24.30 11.99
CA ILE A 401 -5.55 -25.77 11.91
C ILE A 401 -6.91 -26.36 11.57
N ASP A 402 -8.01 -25.79 12.11
CA ASP A 402 -9.37 -26.24 11.79
C ASP A 402 -9.72 -25.98 10.33
N PHE A 403 -9.34 -24.84 9.79
CA PHE A 403 -9.47 -24.52 8.36
C PHE A 403 -8.72 -25.55 7.49
N VAL A 404 -7.47 -25.84 7.82
CA VAL A 404 -6.63 -26.81 7.06
C VAL A 404 -7.26 -28.20 7.07
N ASN A 405 -7.84 -28.62 8.21
CA ASN A 405 -8.48 -29.92 8.37
C ASN A 405 -9.97 -29.96 7.96
N GLY A 406 -10.55 -28.85 7.52
CA GLY A 406 -11.96 -28.74 7.17
C GLY A 406 -12.91 -29.01 8.36
N LYS A 407 -12.55 -28.55 9.56
CA LYS A 407 -13.30 -28.75 10.81
C LYS A 407 -13.89 -27.45 11.33
N ASP A 408 -14.98 -27.57 12.11
CA ASP A 408 -15.54 -26.43 12.83
C ASP A 408 -14.62 -26.00 13.97
N SER A 409 -14.44 -24.69 14.15
CA SER A 409 -13.79 -24.13 15.34
C SER A 409 -14.81 -23.99 16.46
N THR A 410 -14.53 -24.57 17.62
CA THR A 410 -15.41 -24.46 18.81
C THR A 410 -15.14 -23.20 19.63
N SER A 411 -14.00 -22.55 19.40
CA SER A 411 -13.59 -21.29 20.04
C SER A 411 -12.58 -20.57 19.16
N LEU A 412 -12.44 -19.27 19.34
CA LEU A 412 -11.47 -18.44 18.61
C LEU A 412 -10.47 -17.79 19.58
N PRO A 413 -9.23 -17.56 19.17
CA PRO A 413 -8.29 -16.79 19.98
C PRO A 413 -8.71 -15.31 20.04
N THR A 414 -8.09 -14.53 20.93
CA THR A 414 -8.24 -13.08 20.92
C THR A 414 -7.67 -12.50 19.64
N THR A 415 -8.35 -11.46 19.12
CA THR A 415 -7.98 -10.81 17.87
C THR A 415 -7.78 -9.32 18.04
N SER A 416 -7.09 -8.71 17.09
CA SER A 416 -6.98 -7.26 16.94
C SER A 416 -8.17 -6.62 16.21
N TYR A 417 -9.04 -7.41 15.59
CA TYR A 417 -10.16 -6.92 14.78
C TYR A 417 -11.27 -6.33 15.64
N ALA A 418 -11.40 -5.01 15.62
CA ALA A 418 -12.27 -4.26 16.53
C ALA A 418 -13.77 -4.55 16.38
N PRO A 419 -14.35 -4.79 15.17
CA PRO A 419 -15.76 -5.13 15.05
C PRO A 419 -16.15 -6.49 15.65
N GLY A 420 -15.17 -7.33 16.01
CA GLY A 420 -15.37 -8.66 16.54
C GLY A 420 -15.42 -9.76 15.49
N ILE A 421 -15.32 -11.01 15.94
CA ILE A 421 -15.31 -12.20 15.10
C ILE A 421 -16.26 -13.26 15.64
N HIS A 422 -16.75 -14.15 14.78
CA HIS A 422 -17.54 -15.31 15.16
C HIS A 422 -17.07 -16.59 14.44
N CYS A 423 -17.29 -17.74 15.05
CA CYS A 423 -16.94 -19.03 14.44
C CYS A 423 -17.74 -19.27 13.17
N SER A 424 -17.06 -19.52 12.07
CA SER A 424 -17.66 -19.91 10.81
C SER A 424 -16.71 -20.79 9.98
N ARG A 425 -17.28 -21.53 9.03
CA ARG A 425 -16.55 -22.41 8.09
C ARG A 425 -16.07 -21.59 6.89
N ILE A 426 -14.98 -20.83 7.08
CA ILE A 426 -14.37 -20.01 6.02
C ILE A 426 -14.02 -20.85 4.78
N ASP A 427 -13.60 -22.12 4.98
CA ASP A 427 -13.32 -23.05 3.89
C ASP A 427 -14.55 -23.41 3.02
N LYS A 428 -15.77 -23.21 3.54
CA LYS A 428 -17.03 -23.35 2.78
C LYS A 428 -17.54 -22.02 2.21
N LEU A 429 -17.15 -20.88 2.81
CA LEU A 429 -17.49 -19.56 2.30
C LEU A 429 -16.69 -19.20 1.06
N LEU A 430 -15.40 -19.49 1.08
CA LEU A 430 -14.52 -19.29 -0.09
C LEU A 430 -14.93 -20.21 -1.26
N PRO A 431 -14.64 -19.80 -2.51
CA PRO A 431 -14.70 -20.71 -3.64
C PRO A 431 -13.85 -21.96 -3.38
N LYS A 432 -14.39 -23.12 -3.68
CA LYS A 432 -13.79 -24.42 -3.34
C LYS A 432 -12.33 -24.56 -3.80
N PHE A 433 -12.01 -24.04 -4.99
CA PHE A 433 -10.65 -24.10 -5.53
C PHE A 433 -9.69 -23.17 -4.78
N VAL A 434 -10.17 -22.03 -4.26
CA VAL A 434 -9.39 -21.11 -3.41
C VAL A 434 -9.12 -21.76 -2.05
N ALA A 435 -10.17 -22.28 -1.39
CA ALA A 435 -10.05 -22.92 -0.08
C ALA A 435 -9.04 -24.08 -0.10
N LYS A 436 -9.13 -24.99 -1.09
CA LYS A 436 -8.21 -26.12 -1.25
C LYS A 436 -6.75 -25.69 -1.43
N ARG A 437 -6.51 -24.67 -2.26
CA ARG A 437 -5.16 -24.15 -2.48
C ARG A 437 -4.58 -23.50 -1.24
N LEU A 438 -5.40 -22.74 -0.49
CA LEU A 438 -4.98 -22.18 0.81
C LEU A 438 -4.66 -23.27 1.84
N GLN A 439 -5.49 -24.32 1.95
CA GLN A 439 -5.26 -25.44 2.85
C GLN A 439 -3.89 -26.10 2.57
N GLN A 440 -3.62 -26.41 1.30
CA GLN A 440 -2.34 -26.99 0.90
C GLN A 440 -1.18 -26.00 1.11
N GLY A 441 -1.39 -24.71 0.78
CA GLY A 441 -0.41 -23.66 0.99
C GLY A 441 -0.01 -23.52 2.46
N PHE A 442 -0.95 -23.58 3.39
CA PHE A 442 -0.66 -23.54 4.83
C PHE A 442 0.14 -24.74 5.30
N LEU A 443 -0.13 -25.94 4.79
CA LEU A 443 0.69 -27.13 5.06
C LEU A 443 2.12 -26.93 4.58
N ASP A 444 2.32 -26.39 3.38
CA ASP A 444 3.64 -26.11 2.83
C ASP A 444 4.39 -25.04 3.65
N PHE A 445 3.70 -24.01 4.10
CA PHE A 445 4.28 -22.95 4.93
C PHE A 445 4.66 -23.49 6.31
N GLY A 446 3.84 -24.37 6.91
CA GLY A 446 4.15 -25.06 8.17
C GLY A 446 5.40 -25.94 8.08
N ARG A 447 5.63 -26.58 6.92
CA ARG A 447 6.86 -27.38 6.67
C ARG A 447 8.11 -26.47 6.53
N LYS A 448 7.98 -25.34 5.83
CA LYS A 448 9.07 -24.38 5.62
C LYS A 448 9.42 -23.58 6.88
N SER A 449 8.42 -23.29 7.71
CA SER A 449 8.53 -22.45 8.91
C SER A 449 7.88 -23.15 10.09
N LYS A 450 8.69 -23.93 10.83
CA LYS A 450 8.21 -24.70 11.98
C LYS A 450 7.55 -23.79 13.02
N GLY A 451 6.30 -24.12 13.40
CA GLY A 451 5.49 -23.35 14.33
C GLY A 451 4.55 -22.33 13.66
N PHE A 452 4.70 -22.06 12.35
CA PHE A 452 3.79 -21.17 11.62
C PHE A 452 2.35 -21.69 11.56
N LEU A 453 2.19 -22.98 11.28
CA LEU A 453 0.89 -23.68 11.33
C LEU A 453 0.55 -23.99 12.79
N THR A 454 -0.41 -23.27 13.36
CA THR A 454 -0.75 -23.31 14.79
C THR A 454 -2.22 -23.02 15.07
N ASN A 455 -2.74 -23.51 16.20
CA ASN A 455 -4.07 -23.14 16.72
C ASN A 455 -4.13 -21.76 17.39
N GLU A 456 -2.98 -21.12 17.61
CA GLU A 456 -2.93 -19.74 18.09
C GLU A 456 -3.24 -18.72 16.98
N ALA A 457 -3.19 -19.16 15.72
CA ALA A 457 -3.51 -18.35 14.57
C ALA A 457 -4.98 -18.47 14.18
N VAL A 458 -5.54 -17.37 13.69
CA VAL A 458 -6.93 -17.26 13.23
C VAL A 458 -7.01 -16.65 11.84
N LEU A 459 -7.88 -17.21 11.01
CA LEU A 459 -8.29 -16.67 9.71
C LEU A 459 -9.55 -15.83 9.92
N ILE A 460 -9.58 -14.64 9.34
CA ILE A 460 -10.65 -13.67 9.55
C ILE A 460 -11.10 -13.14 8.20
N GLY A 461 -12.42 -13.13 7.95
CA GLY A 461 -13.05 -12.54 6.79
C GLY A 461 -12.51 -13.00 5.46
N ASP A 462 -12.63 -12.11 4.50
CA ASP A 462 -12.08 -12.24 3.16
C ASP A 462 -11.06 -11.13 2.85
N GLU A 463 -10.01 -11.50 2.17
CA GLU A 463 -9.02 -10.60 1.56
C GLU A 463 -9.18 -10.68 0.04
N THR A 464 -9.95 -9.76 -0.55
CA THR A 464 -10.26 -9.76 -1.98
C THR A 464 -9.56 -8.63 -2.73
N ARG A 465 -9.14 -7.57 -2.03
CA ARG A 465 -8.65 -6.33 -2.66
C ARG A 465 -7.14 -6.24 -2.71
N THR A 466 -6.50 -7.26 -3.28
CA THR A 466 -5.05 -7.35 -3.41
C THR A 466 -4.49 -6.51 -4.57
N SER A 467 -5.25 -6.39 -5.64
CA SER A 467 -4.90 -5.60 -6.82
C SER A 467 -6.15 -5.24 -7.63
N SER A 468 -6.01 -4.34 -8.60
CA SER A 468 -7.11 -4.01 -9.49
C SER A 468 -7.63 -5.23 -10.23
N PRO A 469 -8.95 -5.47 -10.24
CA PRO A 469 -9.58 -6.52 -11.04
C PRO A 469 -9.72 -6.16 -12.53
N VAL A 470 -9.47 -4.87 -12.86
CA VAL A 470 -9.63 -4.30 -14.20
C VAL A 470 -8.35 -3.57 -14.57
N ARG A 471 -7.97 -3.61 -15.83
CA ARG A 471 -6.98 -2.71 -16.41
C ARG A 471 -7.69 -1.70 -17.30
N ILE A 472 -7.30 -0.43 -17.18
CA ILE A 472 -7.66 0.64 -18.09
C ILE A 472 -6.50 0.80 -19.07
N PRO A 473 -6.56 0.24 -20.30
CA PRO A 473 -5.41 0.16 -21.18
C PRO A 473 -4.94 1.55 -21.63
N ARG A 474 -3.62 1.71 -21.71
CA ARG A 474 -2.97 2.96 -22.12
C ARG A 474 -1.75 2.65 -22.98
N ASP A 475 -1.37 3.59 -23.83
CA ASP A 475 -0.13 3.51 -24.59
C ASP A 475 1.07 3.38 -23.65
N LYS A 476 2.07 2.64 -24.08
CA LYS A 476 3.23 2.32 -23.25
C LYS A 476 4.15 3.53 -23.00
N ASP A 477 4.27 4.42 -23.97
CA ASP A 477 5.19 5.55 -23.98
C ASP A 477 4.46 6.85 -23.66
N ALA A 478 3.34 7.14 -24.32
CA ALA A 478 2.50 8.31 -24.07
C ALA A 478 1.68 8.21 -22.78
N LEU A 479 1.51 7.03 -22.20
CA LEU A 479 0.69 6.73 -21.02
C LEU A 479 -0.77 7.22 -21.12
N MET A 480 -1.22 7.62 -22.28
CA MET A 480 -2.57 8.07 -22.60
C MET A 480 -3.44 6.86 -22.95
N HIS A 481 -4.73 6.90 -22.63
CA HIS A 481 -5.67 5.83 -22.97
C HIS A 481 -5.67 5.55 -24.48
N ILE A 482 -5.74 4.26 -24.85
CA ILE A 482 -5.54 3.82 -26.24
C ILE A 482 -6.56 4.37 -27.25
N SER A 483 -7.76 4.77 -26.80
CA SER A 483 -8.85 5.26 -27.68
C SER A 483 -9.38 6.64 -27.30
N ILE A 484 -8.95 7.21 -26.17
CA ILE A 484 -9.44 8.52 -25.69
C ILE A 484 -8.24 9.42 -25.43
N SER A 485 -8.10 10.47 -26.23
CA SER A 485 -7.05 11.47 -26.05
C SER A 485 -7.29 12.33 -24.80
N GLY A 486 -6.21 12.78 -24.14
CA GLY A 486 -6.30 13.62 -22.94
C GLY A 486 -6.68 12.88 -21.66
N LEU A 487 -6.91 11.54 -21.70
CA LEU A 487 -7.14 10.69 -20.55
C LEU A 487 -5.89 9.88 -20.22
N PHE A 488 -5.38 10.02 -19.00
CA PHE A 488 -4.18 9.33 -18.50
C PHE A 488 -4.53 8.41 -17.33
N PRO A 489 -4.83 7.11 -17.61
CA PRO A 489 -5.08 6.12 -16.57
C PRO A 489 -3.84 5.90 -15.71
N CYS A 490 -3.97 6.04 -14.37
CA CYS A 490 -2.84 6.12 -13.47
C CYS A 490 -2.98 5.22 -12.24
N GLY A 491 -1.87 4.66 -11.80
CA GLY A 491 -1.73 3.99 -10.53
C GLY A 491 -2.38 2.61 -10.44
N GLU A 492 -2.83 2.25 -9.24
CA GLU A 492 -3.44 0.94 -8.97
C GLU A 492 -4.80 0.77 -9.65
N GLY A 493 -5.63 1.83 -9.67
CA GLY A 493 -6.93 1.77 -10.31
C GLY A 493 -6.86 1.47 -11.80
N ALA A 494 -5.84 1.96 -12.47
CA ALA A 494 -5.59 1.65 -13.87
C ALA A 494 -4.90 0.28 -14.10
N GLY A 495 -4.49 -0.41 -13.02
CA GLY A 495 -3.86 -1.73 -13.10
C GLY A 495 -2.35 -1.73 -13.35
N TYR A 496 -1.66 -0.60 -13.12
CA TYR A 496 -0.22 -0.43 -13.41
C TYR A 496 0.68 -0.33 -12.17
N ALA A 497 0.10 -0.23 -10.99
CA ALA A 497 0.80 -0.20 -9.70
C ALA A 497 0.24 -1.23 -8.71
N GLY A 498 0.93 -1.46 -7.61
CA GLY A 498 0.51 -2.41 -6.57
C GLY A 498 1.09 -2.02 -5.20
N GLY A 499 1.10 -0.72 -4.86
CA GLY A 499 1.56 -0.18 -3.58
C GLY A 499 1.98 1.28 -3.68
N ILE A 500 2.19 1.92 -2.53
CA ILE A 500 2.40 3.37 -2.38
C ILE A 500 3.48 3.91 -3.33
N VAL A 501 4.70 3.35 -3.29
CA VAL A 501 5.83 3.85 -4.10
C VAL A 501 5.60 3.63 -5.59
N SER A 502 5.10 2.46 -6.00
CA SER A 502 4.82 2.20 -7.42
C SER A 502 3.70 3.07 -7.97
N ALA A 503 2.69 3.39 -7.14
CA ALA A 503 1.62 4.31 -7.51
C ALA A 503 2.13 5.76 -7.61
N ALA A 504 2.98 6.19 -6.68
CA ALA A 504 3.65 7.48 -6.70
C ALA A 504 4.51 7.68 -7.96
N ILE A 505 5.35 6.70 -8.29
CA ILE A 505 6.17 6.70 -9.52
C ILE A 505 5.29 6.79 -10.76
N ASP A 506 4.18 6.06 -10.80
CA ASP A 506 3.26 6.08 -11.94
C ASP A 506 2.55 7.42 -12.05
N GLY A 507 2.24 8.07 -10.92
CA GLY A 507 1.73 9.43 -10.85
C GLY A 507 2.67 10.47 -11.47
N GLU A 508 3.96 10.45 -11.08
CA GLU A 508 4.97 11.33 -11.68
C GLU A 508 5.10 11.10 -13.20
N ARG A 509 5.11 9.84 -13.64
CA ARG A 509 5.19 9.51 -15.07
C ARG A 509 3.97 10.02 -15.86
N CYS A 510 2.77 9.90 -15.31
CA CYS A 510 1.57 10.46 -15.95
C CYS A 510 1.62 11.99 -16.02
N ALA A 511 2.19 12.66 -15.00
CA ALA A 511 2.41 14.09 -15.03
C ALA A 511 3.42 14.51 -16.12
N ASP A 512 4.52 13.77 -16.28
CA ASP A 512 5.48 14.01 -17.38
C ASP A 512 4.82 13.78 -18.75
N ALA A 513 4.02 12.72 -18.88
CA ALA A 513 3.32 12.40 -20.14
C ALA A 513 2.30 13.47 -20.53
N ILE A 514 1.50 13.96 -19.57
CA ILE A 514 0.51 15.01 -19.84
C ILE A 514 1.17 16.35 -20.14
N PHE A 515 2.31 16.67 -19.53
CA PHE A 515 3.10 17.86 -19.85
C PHE A 515 3.56 17.84 -21.32
N ASN A 516 4.08 16.70 -21.79
CA ASN A 516 4.48 16.53 -23.20
C ASN A 516 3.27 16.62 -24.15
N TYR A 517 2.12 16.03 -23.78
CA TYR A 517 0.88 16.10 -24.55
C TYR A 517 0.40 17.54 -24.74
N LEU A 518 0.40 18.34 -23.66
CA LEU A 518 -0.03 19.73 -23.69
C LEU A 518 0.96 20.63 -24.47
N GLY A 519 2.26 20.37 -24.36
CA GLY A 519 3.31 21.07 -25.12
C GLY A 519 3.19 20.85 -26.63
N ASN A 520 2.87 19.64 -27.06
CA ASN A 520 2.68 19.30 -28.48
C ASN A 520 1.40 19.90 -29.09
N ASN A 521 0.36 20.15 -28.27
CA ASN A 521 -0.90 20.71 -28.72
C ASN A 521 -0.88 22.26 -28.79
N ASN A 522 0.14 22.92 -28.22
CA ASN A 522 0.33 24.36 -28.24
C ASN A 522 1.26 24.85 -29.40
N ASN A 523 1.85 23.91 -30.16
CA ASN A 523 2.63 24.15 -31.38
C ASN A 523 1.79 23.79 -32.61
#